data_cfc4b95a5a48cdc19ebd244dd4ad9099
#
_entry.id   cfc4b95a5a48cdc19ebd244dd4ad9099
#
_cell.length_a   1.000
_cell.length_b   1.000
_cell.length_c   1.000
_cell.angle_alpha   90.00
_cell.angle_beta   90.00
_cell.angle_gamma   90.00
#
_symmetry.space_group_name_H-M   'P 1'
#
loop_
_entity.id
_entity.type
_entity.pdbx_description
1 polymer ?
#
loop_
_entity_poly.entity_id
_entity_poly.type
_entity_poly.pdbx_seq_one_letter_code
_entity_poly.pdbx_strand_id
1 'polypeptide(L)'
;LGTSAFCIAKFEMKQSSGAAVSTATGKPWLATKATAAAACAALGITYRLPTNAEWNATALEIYNRGENWSGGATLSGNLYTGYYSGWSEPIAVANTANPYDGTGKSKGEERRTFTLASGAVIWDFGGNAWEWVSDTIWGNSYSPDLSSPYGRNYHNNNWDVKPGSKAMLDFTGMTNVPKNDVYLGNLFGGSSGKVVRGGANCVNSKGTVGIFTANIGDITANELQAPASWGISIMNVGFRCVATPGQY
;
A
#
# COMPACT_ATOMS: atom_id res chain seq x y z
N LEU A 1 -8.76 -0.06 -15.98
CA LEU A 1 -7.40 -0.57 -15.81
C LEU A 1 -7.36 -1.98 -16.39
N GLY A 2 -6.74 -2.18 -17.55
CA GLY A 2 -6.64 -3.49 -18.21
C GLY A 2 -5.45 -4.28 -17.66
N THR A 3 -5.56 -4.84 -16.47
CA THR A 3 -4.58 -5.79 -15.95
C THR A 3 -4.98 -7.20 -16.34
N SER A 4 -4.01 -8.02 -16.78
CA SER A 4 -4.22 -9.47 -16.89
C SER A 4 -4.48 -10.06 -15.49
N ALA A 5 -5.13 -11.22 -15.43
CA ALA A 5 -5.34 -11.92 -14.15
C ALA A 5 -4.00 -12.19 -13.46
N PHE A 6 -3.95 -12.02 -12.15
CA PHE A 6 -2.77 -12.30 -11.33
C PHE A 6 -3.19 -12.81 -9.94
N CYS A 7 -2.30 -13.54 -9.29
CA CYS A 7 -2.42 -13.88 -7.88
C CYS A 7 -1.54 -12.94 -7.07
N ILE A 8 -2.04 -12.47 -5.94
CA ILE A 8 -1.29 -11.59 -5.02
C ILE A 8 -1.05 -12.30 -3.68
N ALA A 9 0.12 -12.12 -3.10
CA ALA A 9 0.48 -12.70 -1.81
C ALA A 9 -0.48 -12.23 -0.70
N LYS A 10 -1.02 -13.17 0.08
CA LYS A 10 -1.98 -12.89 1.16
C LYS A 10 -1.39 -12.02 2.27
N PHE A 11 -0.13 -12.21 2.60
CA PHE A 11 0.63 -11.45 3.59
C PHE A 11 1.81 -10.75 2.93
N GLU A 12 2.28 -9.66 3.54
CA GLU A 12 3.60 -9.11 3.23
C GLU A 12 4.65 -10.22 3.29
N MET A 13 5.64 -10.19 2.40
CA MET A 13 6.67 -11.24 2.36
C MET A 13 7.52 -11.21 3.63
N LYS A 14 7.87 -12.40 4.10
CA LYS A 14 8.79 -12.63 5.21
C LYS A 14 10.05 -13.29 4.68
N GLN A 15 11.15 -13.19 5.40
CA GLN A 15 12.37 -13.93 5.08
C GLN A 15 12.40 -15.24 5.88
N SER A 16 12.48 -16.36 5.21
CA SER A 16 12.68 -17.68 5.80
C SER A 16 13.81 -18.40 5.09
N SER A 17 14.88 -18.71 5.81
CA SER A 17 16.09 -19.37 5.25
C SER A 17 16.60 -18.72 3.96
N GLY A 18 16.57 -17.38 3.89
CA GLY A 18 17.02 -16.62 2.73
C GLY A 18 15.99 -16.47 1.59
N ALA A 19 14.86 -17.17 1.65
CA ALA A 19 13.79 -17.10 0.66
C ALA A 19 12.63 -16.19 1.11
N ALA A 20 11.90 -15.61 0.15
CA ALA A 20 10.68 -14.89 0.41
C ALA A 20 9.52 -15.87 0.61
N VAL A 21 8.73 -15.69 1.66
CA VAL A 21 7.53 -16.50 1.94
C VAL A 21 6.36 -15.61 2.35
N SER A 22 5.16 -15.92 1.86
CA SER A 22 3.93 -15.26 2.29
C SER A 22 3.30 -16.06 3.43
N THR A 23 3.61 -15.69 4.67
CA THR A 23 3.11 -16.35 5.88
C THR A 23 2.69 -15.33 6.92
N ALA A 24 1.79 -15.73 7.84
CA ALA A 24 1.36 -14.89 8.94
C ALA A 24 2.50 -14.63 9.93
N THR A 25 3.27 -15.65 10.26
CA THR A 25 4.33 -15.58 11.26
C THR A 25 5.53 -14.78 10.78
N GLY A 26 6.19 -14.09 11.71
CA GLY A 26 7.34 -13.24 11.44
C GLY A 26 6.97 -11.82 10.99
N LYS A 27 7.92 -10.90 11.19
CA LYS A 27 7.79 -9.52 10.72
C LYS A 27 7.98 -9.44 9.20
N PRO A 28 7.40 -8.43 8.54
CA PRO A 28 7.69 -8.16 7.13
C PRO A 28 9.20 -8.06 6.86
N TRP A 29 9.62 -8.60 5.73
CA TRP A 29 10.99 -8.45 5.25
C TRP A 29 11.18 -7.06 4.65
N LEU A 30 11.83 -6.18 5.41
CA LEU A 30 12.20 -4.86 4.94
C LEU A 30 13.40 -4.99 3.99
N ALA A 31 13.26 -4.49 2.77
CA ALA A 31 14.23 -4.69 1.71
C ALA A 31 14.30 -3.51 0.75
N THR A 32 15.44 -3.35 0.08
CA THR A 32 15.53 -2.44 -1.06
C THR A 32 14.67 -2.95 -2.21
N LYS A 33 14.26 -2.08 -3.13
CA LYS A 33 13.48 -2.47 -4.31
C LYS A 33 14.17 -3.58 -5.13
N ALA A 34 15.47 -3.48 -5.30
CA ALA A 34 16.26 -4.48 -6.03
C ALA A 34 16.25 -5.84 -5.32
N THR A 35 16.46 -5.85 -4.00
CA THR A 35 16.39 -7.08 -3.19
C THR A 35 14.99 -7.69 -3.22
N ALA A 36 13.93 -6.87 -3.07
CA ALA A 36 12.55 -7.32 -3.13
C ALA A 36 12.19 -7.95 -4.49
N ALA A 37 12.59 -7.30 -5.59
CA ALA A 37 12.38 -7.82 -6.94
C ALA A 37 13.10 -9.15 -7.16
N ALA A 38 14.37 -9.26 -6.74
CA ALA A 38 15.15 -10.50 -6.82
C ALA A 38 14.53 -11.61 -5.96
N ALA A 39 14.03 -11.28 -4.76
CA ALA A 39 13.41 -12.24 -3.86
C ALA A 39 12.09 -12.81 -4.44
N CYS A 40 11.26 -11.97 -5.08
CA CYS A 40 10.09 -12.46 -5.80
C CYS A 40 10.49 -13.34 -7.00
N ALA A 41 11.42 -12.90 -7.83
CA ALA A 41 11.87 -13.66 -9.00
C ALA A 41 12.47 -15.03 -8.64
N ALA A 42 13.10 -15.16 -7.47
CA ALA A 42 13.62 -16.41 -6.95
C ALA A 42 12.55 -17.46 -6.63
N LEU A 43 11.27 -17.07 -6.49
CA LEU A 43 10.15 -18.00 -6.31
C LEU A 43 9.75 -18.73 -7.60
N GLY A 44 10.16 -18.24 -8.74
CA GLY A 44 9.86 -18.83 -10.05
C GLY A 44 9.62 -17.76 -11.12
N ILE A 45 9.63 -18.17 -12.39
CA ILE A 45 9.61 -17.28 -13.56
C ILE A 45 8.35 -16.38 -13.65
N THR A 46 7.26 -16.77 -13.00
CA THR A 46 6.00 -16.01 -13.01
C THR A 46 5.87 -15.03 -11.85
N TYR A 47 6.80 -15.09 -10.87
CA TYR A 47 6.74 -14.27 -9.67
C TYR A 47 7.52 -12.96 -9.85
N ARG A 48 6.93 -11.88 -9.37
CA ARG A 48 7.52 -10.53 -9.44
C ARG A 48 6.89 -9.58 -8.42
N LEU A 49 7.41 -8.37 -8.31
CA LEU A 49 6.69 -7.30 -7.63
C LEU A 49 5.41 -6.94 -8.41
N PRO A 50 4.33 -6.53 -7.72
CA PRO A 50 3.15 -5.99 -8.40
C PRO A 50 3.51 -4.72 -9.17
N THR A 51 2.81 -4.46 -10.25
CA THR A 51 2.80 -3.14 -10.88
C THR A 51 1.88 -2.20 -10.10
N ASN A 52 2.07 -0.88 -10.29
CA ASN A 52 1.15 0.12 -9.72
C ASN A 52 -0.30 -0.09 -10.24
N ALA A 53 -0.47 -0.54 -11.47
CA ALA A 53 -1.79 -0.86 -12.02
C ALA A 53 -2.43 -2.07 -11.32
N GLU A 54 -1.66 -3.11 -11.01
CA GLU A 54 -2.14 -4.29 -10.27
C GLU A 54 -2.46 -3.95 -8.82
N TRP A 55 -1.65 -3.08 -8.19
CA TRP A 55 -1.98 -2.53 -6.88
C TRP A 55 -3.34 -1.82 -6.91
N ASN A 56 -3.55 -0.91 -7.87
CA ASN A 56 -4.81 -0.19 -8.01
C ASN A 56 -5.99 -1.12 -8.31
N ALA A 57 -5.81 -2.16 -9.12
CA ALA A 57 -6.85 -3.14 -9.37
C ALA A 57 -7.28 -3.84 -8.07
N THR A 58 -6.30 -4.28 -7.25
CA THR A 58 -6.57 -4.88 -5.94
C THR A 58 -7.22 -3.87 -4.99
N ALA A 59 -6.74 -2.64 -4.95
CA ALA A 59 -7.31 -1.57 -4.12
C ALA A 59 -8.77 -1.25 -4.50
N LEU A 60 -9.10 -1.24 -5.79
CA LEU A 60 -10.46 -1.05 -6.27
C LEU A 60 -11.39 -2.22 -5.92
N GLU A 61 -10.90 -3.45 -5.96
CA GLU A 61 -11.67 -4.59 -5.44
C GLU A 61 -11.99 -4.41 -3.96
N ILE A 62 -10.99 -4.03 -3.14
CA ILE A 62 -11.17 -3.75 -1.71
C ILE A 62 -12.18 -2.61 -1.51
N TYR A 63 -12.02 -1.51 -2.23
CA TYR A 63 -12.88 -0.32 -2.14
C TYR A 63 -14.35 -0.64 -2.42
N ASN A 64 -14.63 -1.48 -3.41
CA ASN A 64 -15.97 -1.82 -3.84
C ASN A 64 -16.67 -2.88 -2.97
N ARG A 65 -16.02 -3.36 -1.91
CA ARG A 65 -16.58 -4.37 -0.99
C ARG A 65 -17.02 -3.73 0.32
N GLY A 66 -18.30 -3.84 0.63
CA GLY A 66 -18.92 -3.26 1.84
C GLY A 66 -18.25 -3.76 3.14
N GLU A 67 -17.77 -5.00 3.17
CA GLU A 67 -17.09 -5.61 4.33
C GLU A 67 -15.78 -4.90 4.71
N ASN A 68 -15.24 -4.09 3.81
CA ASN A 68 -14.03 -3.30 4.06
C ASN A 68 -14.34 -1.90 4.61
N TRP A 69 -15.61 -1.57 4.80
CA TRP A 69 -16.10 -0.30 5.33
C TRP A 69 -16.69 -0.47 6.71
N SER A 70 -16.42 0.46 7.61
CA SER A 70 -16.89 0.38 9.01
C SER A 70 -18.41 0.37 9.16
N GLY A 71 -19.14 0.87 8.18
CA GLY A 71 -20.60 0.82 8.12
C GLY A 71 -21.18 -0.40 7.41
N GLY A 72 -20.34 -1.32 6.91
CA GLY A 72 -20.77 -2.58 6.29
C GLY A 72 -21.27 -2.47 4.84
N ALA A 73 -21.22 -1.27 4.24
CA ALA A 73 -21.54 -1.05 2.83
C ALA A 73 -20.55 -0.05 2.24
N THR A 74 -20.29 -0.12 0.94
CA THR A 74 -19.42 0.81 0.23
C THR A 74 -19.88 2.25 0.46
N LEU A 75 -18.93 3.13 0.82
CA LEU A 75 -19.17 4.53 1.19
C LEU A 75 -19.97 4.73 2.49
N SER A 76 -20.19 3.69 3.27
CA SER A 76 -20.81 3.78 4.59
C SER A 76 -19.75 3.74 5.68
N GLY A 77 -19.61 4.84 6.42
CA GLY A 77 -18.53 5.00 7.39
C GLY A 77 -17.17 5.19 6.71
N ASN A 78 -16.11 4.71 7.34
CA ASN A 78 -14.73 4.82 6.86
C ASN A 78 -14.23 3.50 6.28
N LEU A 79 -13.41 3.57 5.24
CA LEU A 79 -12.64 2.44 4.75
C LEU A 79 -11.60 2.05 5.82
N TYR A 80 -11.37 0.76 6.02
CA TYR A 80 -10.30 0.32 6.91
C TYR A 80 -8.92 0.71 6.34
N THR A 81 -8.02 1.12 7.23
CA THR A 81 -6.70 1.65 6.83
C THR A 81 -5.57 0.66 7.05
N GLY A 82 -5.78 -0.38 7.88
CA GLY A 82 -4.69 -1.19 8.39
C GLY A 82 -3.96 -0.53 9.56
N TYR A 83 -2.86 -1.11 10.00
CA TYR A 83 -2.14 -0.69 11.20
C TYR A 83 -1.28 0.55 10.96
N TYR A 84 -1.51 1.63 11.72
CA TYR A 84 -0.76 2.88 11.56
C TYR A 84 -0.25 3.50 12.87
N SER A 85 -0.79 3.11 14.03
CA SER A 85 -0.57 3.84 15.30
C SER A 85 0.66 3.41 16.09
N GLY A 86 1.52 2.56 15.53
CA GLY A 86 2.56 1.87 16.31
C GLY A 86 3.84 2.65 16.59
N TRP A 87 4.22 3.64 15.80
CA TRP A 87 5.52 4.34 15.88
C TRP A 87 6.74 3.41 15.99
N SER A 88 6.64 2.21 15.46
CA SER A 88 7.61 1.14 15.64
C SER A 88 7.85 0.40 14.33
N GLU A 89 8.62 -0.65 14.41
CA GLU A 89 8.75 -1.59 13.29
C GLU A 89 7.42 -2.27 12.96
N PRO A 90 7.24 -2.73 11.71
CA PRO A 90 6.09 -3.53 11.32
C PRO A 90 5.91 -4.76 12.21
N ILE A 91 4.66 -5.13 12.42
CA ILE A 91 4.28 -6.24 13.30
C ILE A 91 3.93 -7.51 12.52
N ALA A 92 4.16 -8.65 13.13
CA ALA A 92 3.72 -9.95 12.64
C ALA A 92 2.20 -10.12 12.78
N VAL A 93 1.64 -11.16 12.15
CA VAL A 93 0.30 -11.66 12.43
C VAL A 93 0.45 -12.95 13.24
N ALA A 94 0.14 -12.89 14.53
CA ALA A 94 0.22 -14.05 15.42
C ALA A 94 -1.10 -14.84 15.43
N ASN A 95 -2.22 -14.15 15.24
CA ASN A 95 -3.55 -14.78 15.25
C ASN A 95 -4.36 -14.34 14.01
N THR A 96 -4.43 -15.20 13.01
CA THR A 96 -5.16 -14.95 11.76
C THR A 96 -6.70 -14.92 11.91
N ALA A 97 -7.24 -15.32 13.06
CA ALA A 97 -8.66 -15.20 13.36
C ALA A 97 -9.03 -13.82 13.91
N ASN A 98 -8.05 -13.02 14.34
CA ASN A 98 -8.27 -11.67 14.86
C ASN A 98 -7.83 -10.63 13.83
N PRO A 99 -8.74 -9.92 13.13
CA PRO A 99 -8.39 -8.94 12.12
C PRO A 99 -7.69 -7.69 12.68
N TYR A 100 -7.59 -7.55 13.99
CA TYR A 100 -6.90 -6.46 14.71
C TYR A 100 -5.63 -6.95 15.42
N ASP A 101 -5.15 -8.15 15.09
CA ASP A 101 -4.03 -8.77 15.78
C ASP A 101 -2.80 -7.85 15.85
N GLY A 102 -2.24 -7.70 17.06
CA GLY A 102 -1.07 -6.87 17.34
C GLY A 102 -1.32 -5.36 17.38
N THR A 103 -2.48 -4.84 17.00
CA THR A 103 -2.76 -3.39 17.00
C THR A 103 -3.15 -2.84 18.37
N GLY A 104 -3.47 -3.69 19.34
CA GLY A 104 -4.06 -3.29 20.61
C GLY A 104 -5.51 -2.82 20.51
N LYS A 105 -6.13 -2.95 19.34
CA LYS A 105 -7.53 -2.58 19.06
C LYS A 105 -8.40 -3.82 18.93
N SER A 106 -9.69 -3.65 19.04
CA SER A 106 -10.71 -4.68 18.79
C SER A 106 -11.77 -4.22 17.79
N LYS A 107 -11.72 -2.95 17.40
CA LYS A 107 -12.64 -2.30 16.45
C LYS A 107 -12.01 -1.01 15.91
N GLY A 108 -12.64 -0.43 14.91
CA GLY A 108 -12.21 0.85 14.32
C GLY A 108 -11.45 0.67 13.01
N GLU A 109 -10.83 1.71 12.55
CA GLU A 109 -10.20 1.79 11.24
C GLU A 109 -8.91 0.97 11.08
N GLU A 110 -8.22 0.61 12.18
CA GLU A 110 -6.98 -0.17 12.15
C GLU A 110 -7.18 -1.68 11.92
N ARG A 111 -8.27 -2.08 11.29
CA ARG A 111 -8.45 -3.45 10.84
C ARG A 111 -7.42 -3.78 9.76
N ARG A 112 -6.64 -4.84 9.97
CA ARG A 112 -5.52 -5.27 9.12
C ARG A 112 -5.93 -6.13 7.93
N THR A 113 -7.21 -6.57 7.88
CA THR A 113 -7.72 -7.49 6.86
C THR A 113 -8.64 -6.79 5.87
N PHE A 114 -8.52 -7.16 4.61
CA PHE A 114 -9.39 -6.71 3.53
C PHE A 114 -9.92 -7.91 2.75
N THR A 115 -11.20 -7.87 2.40
CA THR A 115 -11.87 -8.90 1.61
C THR A 115 -11.85 -8.52 0.14
N LEU A 116 -11.38 -9.43 -0.72
CA LEU A 116 -11.37 -9.27 -2.18
C LEU A 116 -12.68 -9.74 -2.81
N ALA A 117 -12.90 -9.46 -4.09
CA ALA A 117 -14.10 -9.87 -4.84
C ALA A 117 -14.29 -11.39 -4.84
N SER A 118 -13.22 -12.15 -4.82
CA SER A 118 -13.23 -13.62 -4.70
C SER A 118 -13.68 -14.14 -3.33
N GLY A 119 -13.84 -13.28 -2.32
CA GLY A 119 -14.01 -13.65 -0.92
C GLY A 119 -12.69 -13.97 -0.19
N ALA A 120 -11.57 -13.98 -0.88
CA ALA A 120 -10.26 -14.14 -0.25
C ALA A 120 -9.93 -12.94 0.64
N VAL A 121 -9.19 -13.20 1.73
CA VAL A 121 -8.76 -12.16 2.67
C VAL A 121 -7.27 -11.91 2.47
N ILE A 122 -6.92 -10.63 2.27
CA ILE A 122 -5.55 -10.13 2.23
C ILE A 122 -5.25 -9.34 3.52
N TRP A 123 -4.03 -9.44 4.03
CA TRP A 123 -3.57 -8.77 5.23
C TRP A 123 -2.68 -7.58 4.90
N ASP A 124 -2.82 -6.49 5.68
CA ASP A 124 -1.90 -5.34 5.64
C ASP A 124 -1.69 -4.76 4.23
N PHE A 125 -2.75 -4.73 3.41
CA PHE A 125 -2.71 -4.07 2.10
C PHE A 125 -2.68 -2.53 2.22
N GLY A 126 -2.95 -2.02 3.39
CA GLY A 126 -2.72 -0.65 3.83
C GLY A 126 -2.13 -0.68 5.24
N GLY A 127 -1.21 0.24 5.55
CA GLY A 127 -0.52 0.29 6.85
C GLY A 127 0.53 -0.81 7.03
N ASN A 128 0.98 -0.98 8.25
CA ASN A 128 2.05 -1.87 8.69
C ASN A 128 3.42 -1.54 8.06
N ALA A 129 3.65 -1.88 6.81
CA ALA A 129 4.83 -1.45 6.05
C ALA A 129 4.46 -0.86 4.70
N TRP A 130 5.24 0.10 4.21
CA TRP A 130 5.23 0.47 2.79
C TRP A 130 5.60 -0.74 1.95
N GLU A 131 5.07 -0.82 0.73
CA GLU A 131 5.37 -1.94 -0.16
C GLU A 131 5.84 -1.47 -1.53
N TRP A 132 6.95 -2.07 -2.00
CA TRP A 132 7.47 -1.82 -3.33
C TRP A 132 6.51 -2.29 -4.42
N VAL A 133 6.30 -1.43 -5.42
CA VAL A 133 5.81 -1.84 -6.73
C VAL A 133 6.93 -1.78 -7.77
N SER A 134 6.77 -2.48 -8.89
CA SER A 134 7.80 -2.56 -9.94
C SER A 134 8.02 -1.25 -10.67
N ASP A 135 7.02 -0.34 -10.65
CA ASP A 135 7.05 0.90 -11.40
C ASP A 135 8.10 1.88 -10.90
N THR A 136 8.62 2.66 -11.83
CA THR A 136 9.42 3.85 -11.61
C THR A 136 8.85 4.95 -12.47
N ILE A 137 8.56 6.09 -11.88
CA ILE A 137 8.02 7.26 -12.58
C ILE A 137 9.18 8.10 -13.10
N TRP A 138 9.14 8.47 -14.36
CA TRP A 138 10.16 9.29 -15.01
C TRP A 138 9.60 10.64 -15.43
N GLY A 139 10.40 11.68 -15.24
CA GLY A 139 10.06 13.07 -15.63
C GLY A 139 8.94 13.68 -14.79
N ASN A 140 8.57 14.92 -15.14
CA ASN A 140 7.57 15.71 -14.40
C ASN A 140 6.12 15.30 -14.72
N SER A 141 5.83 14.01 -14.74
CA SER A 141 4.52 13.50 -15.15
C SER A 141 3.35 14.01 -14.31
N TYR A 142 3.62 14.46 -13.07
CA TYR A 142 2.60 14.92 -12.12
C TYR A 142 2.84 16.37 -11.61
N SER A 143 3.74 17.13 -12.26
CA SER A 143 3.96 18.55 -11.93
C SER A 143 2.73 19.39 -12.36
N PRO A 144 2.36 20.43 -11.63
CA PRO A 144 2.96 21.02 -10.44
C PRO A 144 2.33 20.55 -9.11
N ASP A 145 1.39 19.61 -9.14
CA ASP A 145 0.54 19.27 -8.00
C ASP A 145 1.24 18.46 -6.88
N LEU A 146 2.46 17.97 -7.12
CA LEU A 146 3.24 17.17 -6.17
C LEU A 146 4.44 17.91 -5.55
N SER A 147 4.51 19.21 -5.65
CA SER A 147 5.63 20.02 -5.12
C SER A 147 5.59 20.21 -3.60
N SER A 148 4.55 19.76 -2.91
CA SER A 148 4.47 19.82 -1.45
C SER A 148 5.18 18.63 -0.82
N PRO A 149 6.07 18.82 0.17
CA PRO A 149 6.66 17.73 0.94
C PRO A 149 5.63 17.02 1.84
N TYR A 150 4.46 17.62 2.03
CA TYR A 150 3.35 17.03 2.79
C TYR A 150 2.45 16.26 1.85
N GLY A 151 2.03 15.06 2.27
CA GLY A 151 1.11 14.24 1.50
C GLY A 151 -0.16 14.99 1.12
N ARG A 152 -0.66 14.71 -0.08
CA ARG A 152 -1.91 15.27 -0.59
C ARG A 152 -3.00 14.24 -0.48
N ASN A 153 -4.10 14.63 0.17
CA ASN A 153 -5.29 13.80 0.22
C ASN A 153 -5.91 13.65 -1.17
N TYR A 154 -6.54 12.53 -1.43
CA TYR A 154 -7.37 12.34 -2.63
C TYR A 154 -8.73 13.02 -2.43
N HIS A 155 -8.71 14.32 -2.12
CA HIS A 155 -9.88 15.16 -1.87
C HIS A 155 -10.06 16.20 -2.98
N ASN A 156 -11.22 16.82 -2.99
CA ASN A 156 -11.61 17.84 -3.97
C ASN A 156 -11.34 19.28 -3.46
N ASN A 157 -10.31 19.48 -2.64
CA ASN A 157 -9.89 20.80 -2.16
C ASN A 157 -8.69 21.36 -2.96
N ASN A 158 -8.43 22.65 -2.87
CA ASN A 158 -7.37 23.31 -3.66
C ASN A 158 -5.95 22.81 -3.40
N TRP A 159 -5.75 22.00 -2.36
CA TRP A 159 -4.46 21.42 -1.93
C TRP A 159 -4.35 19.93 -2.22
N ASP A 160 -5.38 19.33 -2.78
CA ASP A 160 -5.52 17.91 -2.95
C ASP A 160 -5.27 17.48 -4.40
N VAL A 161 -5.16 16.16 -4.63
CA VAL A 161 -5.05 15.61 -5.99
C VAL A 161 -6.36 15.91 -6.73
N LYS A 162 -6.27 16.69 -7.80
CA LYS A 162 -7.45 17.14 -8.53
C LYS A 162 -8.22 15.98 -9.17
N PRO A 163 -9.57 15.98 -9.07
CA PRO A 163 -10.41 15.06 -9.82
C PRO A 163 -10.08 15.07 -11.32
N GLY A 164 -10.01 13.89 -11.94
CA GLY A 164 -9.69 13.72 -13.35
C GLY A 164 -8.22 13.96 -13.71
N SER A 165 -7.36 14.31 -12.75
CA SER A 165 -5.92 14.44 -13.01
C SER A 165 -5.28 13.11 -13.31
N LYS A 166 -4.15 13.15 -14.02
CA LYS A 166 -3.35 11.94 -14.28
C LYS A 166 -2.93 11.25 -12.98
N ALA A 167 -2.55 12.02 -11.96
CA ALA A 167 -2.18 11.49 -10.65
C ALA A 167 -3.36 10.75 -9.99
N MET A 168 -4.57 11.30 -10.04
CA MET A 168 -5.76 10.62 -9.52
C MET A 168 -5.97 9.27 -10.21
N LEU A 169 -5.98 9.24 -11.54
CA LEU A 169 -6.17 8.02 -12.33
C LEU A 169 -5.06 6.99 -12.08
N ASP A 170 -3.81 7.42 -12.09
CA ASP A 170 -2.66 6.53 -11.99
C ASP A 170 -2.50 5.90 -10.59
N PHE A 171 -2.96 6.57 -9.52
CA PHE A 171 -2.80 6.09 -8.15
C PHE A 171 -4.07 5.60 -7.47
N THR A 172 -5.24 5.87 -8.03
CA THR A 172 -6.50 5.35 -7.50
C THR A 172 -7.29 4.52 -8.51
N GLY A 173 -7.02 4.67 -9.81
CA GLY A 173 -7.85 4.08 -10.87
C GLY A 173 -9.22 4.77 -11.01
N MET A 174 -9.46 5.85 -10.27
CA MET A 174 -10.73 6.59 -10.25
C MET A 174 -10.57 7.97 -10.88
N THR A 175 -11.63 8.47 -11.53
CA THR A 175 -11.67 9.85 -12.04
C THR A 175 -12.10 10.85 -10.97
N ASN A 176 -12.78 10.38 -9.94
CA ASN A 176 -13.24 11.19 -8.82
C ASN A 176 -13.32 10.32 -7.57
N VAL A 177 -13.04 10.90 -6.41
CA VAL A 177 -13.21 10.26 -5.10
C VAL A 177 -14.27 10.99 -4.29
N PRO A 178 -14.93 10.33 -3.33
CA PRO A 178 -15.89 10.99 -2.45
C PRO A 178 -15.28 12.22 -1.78
N LYS A 179 -16.07 13.28 -1.61
CA LYS A 179 -15.62 14.54 -0.97
C LYS A 179 -15.28 14.39 0.51
N ASN A 180 -15.76 13.34 1.16
CA ASN A 180 -15.51 13.11 2.58
C ASN A 180 -14.25 12.27 2.74
N ASP A 181 -13.42 12.62 3.69
CA ASP A 181 -12.26 11.83 4.10
C ASP A 181 -12.74 10.48 4.65
N VAL A 182 -12.65 9.48 3.81
CA VAL A 182 -13.03 8.09 4.14
C VAL A 182 -11.78 7.21 4.25
N TYR A 183 -10.64 7.82 4.52
CA TYR A 183 -9.35 7.15 4.71
C TYR A 183 -8.85 6.37 3.50
N LEU A 184 -9.00 6.94 2.31
CA LEU A 184 -8.49 6.34 1.07
C LEU A 184 -6.97 6.30 1.02
N GLY A 185 -6.32 7.26 1.67
CA GLY A 185 -4.87 7.44 1.68
C GLY A 185 -4.43 8.77 1.09
N ASN A 186 -3.12 8.95 0.98
CA ASN A 186 -2.48 10.18 0.49
C ASN A 186 -1.46 9.87 -0.60
N LEU A 187 -1.22 10.85 -1.48
CA LEU A 187 -0.13 10.83 -2.44
C LEU A 187 1.03 11.70 -1.93
N PHE A 188 2.19 11.10 -1.77
CA PHE A 188 3.41 11.73 -1.28
C PHE A 188 4.48 11.81 -2.37
N GLY A 189 5.45 12.68 -2.19
CA GLY A 189 6.69 12.69 -2.93
C GLY A 189 6.73 13.58 -4.15
N GLY A 190 7.72 13.31 -4.99
CA GLY A 190 8.07 14.13 -6.14
C GLY A 190 7.40 13.69 -7.44
N SER A 191 7.86 14.32 -8.52
CA SER A 191 7.36 14.06 -9.88
C SER A 191 8.02 12.84 -10.55
N SER A 192 9.07 12.29 -9.94
CA SER A 192 9.82 11.15 -10.46
C SER A 192 10.42 10.30 -9.35
N GLY A 193 10.70 9.04 -9.64
CA GLY A 193 11.34 8.11 -8.73
C GLY A 193 10.64 6.76 -8.60
N LYS A 194 11.12 5.95 -7.65
CA LYS A 194 10.53 4.66 -7.31
C LYS A 194 9.18 4.87 -6.62
N VAL A 195 8.31 3.88 -6.72
CA VAL A 195 6.96 3.95 -6.12
C VAL A 195 6.84 2.93 -5.00
N VAL A 196 6.29 3.37 -3.86
CA VAL A 196 5.85 2.51 -2.75
C VAL A 196 4.38 2.80 -2.44
N ARG A 197 3.68 1.81 -1.88
CA ARG A 197 2.23 1.83 -1.67
C ARG A 197 1.86 1.45 -0.23
N GLY A 198 0.60 1.73 0.16
CA GLY A 198 -0.03 1.25 1.38
C GLY A 198 0.18 2.13 2.62
N GLY A 199 1.33 2.77 2.74
CA GLY A 199 1.72 3.48 3.97
C GLY A 199 2.29 2.53 5.03
N ALA A 200 2.85 3.09 6.10
CA ALA A 200 3.43 2.31 7.18
C ALA A 200 3.00 2.83 8.57
N ASN A 201 3.20 2.00 9.59
CA ASN A 201 2.85 2.30 10.97
C ASN A 201 3.74 3.37 11.65
N CYS A 202 4.71 3.93 10.94
CA CYS A 202 5.69 4.87 11.51
C CYS A 202 5.21 6.33 11.60
N VAL A 203 4.00 6.66 11.19
CA VAL A 203 3.53 8.05 11.08
C VAL A 203 2.41 8.43 12.03
N ASN A 204 1.84 7.48 12.79
CA ASN A 204 0.72 7.69 13.71
C ASN A 204 -0.36 8.65 13.17
N SER A 205 -0.59 8.60 11.88
CA SER A 205 -1.58 9.41 11.19
C SER A 205 -2.35 8.57 10.21
N LYS A 206 -3.63 8.43 10.45
CA LYS A 206 -4.54 7.69 9.58
C LYS A 206 -4.66 8.27 8.16
N GLY A 207 -4.33 9.54 7.98
CA GLY A 207 -4.27 10.16 6.65
C GLY A 207 -3.08 9.72 5.81
N THR A 208 -2.07 9.11 6.42
CA THR A 208 -0.82 8.69 5.72
C THR A 208 -0.80 7.20 5.37
N VAL A 209 -1.83 6.46 5.71
CA VAL A 209 -1.99 5.05 5.40
C VAL A 209 -3.32 4.81 4.69
N GLY A 210 -3.39 3.77 3.90
CA GLY A 210 -4.60 3.39 3.18
C GLY A 210 -4.28 2.69 1.87
N ILE A 211 -5.27 2.01 1.33
CA ILE A 211 -5.09 1.15 0.15
C ILE A 211 -4.64 1.92 -1.11
N PHE A 212 -4.96 3.23 -1.19
CA PHE A 212 -4.51 4.11 -2.28
C PHE A 212 -3.30 4.96 -1.92
N THR A 213 -2.78 4.89 -0.70
CA THR A 213 -1.58 5.63 -0.32
C THR A 213 -0.42 5.26 -1.24
N ALA A 214 0.27 6.28 -1.73
CA ALA A 214 1.44 6.13 -2.57
C ALA A 214 2.52 7.16 -2.22
N ASN A 215 3.76 6.79 -2.40
CA ASN A 215 4.90 7.69 -2.35
C ASN A 215 5.76 7.50 -3.59
N ILE A 216 6.13 8.62 -4.22
CA ILE A 216 7.02 8.67 -5.38
C ILE A 216 8.27 9.41 -4.96
N GLY A 217 9.42 8.78 -5.06
CA GLY A 217 10.66 9.46 -4.68
C GLY A 217 11.92 8.74 -5.14
N ASP A 218 12.98 9.52 -5.24
CA ASP A 218 14.33 8.99 -5.40
C ASP A 218 14.79 8.49 -4.03
N ILE A 219 14.28 7.32 -3.66
CA ILE A 219 14.65 6.64 -2.44
C ILE A 219 16.04 6.04 -2.70
N THR A 220 17.07 6.88 -2.45
CA THR A 220 18.48 6.55 -2.69
C THR A 220 19.08 5.69 -1.57
N ALA A 221 20.38 5.62 -1.44
CA ALA A 221 21.23 4.71 -0.68
C ALA A 221 20.74 4.20 0.69
N ASN A 222 19.76 4.83 1.31
CA ASN A 222 19.04 4.33 2.49
C ASN A 222 17.56 4.12 2.15
N GLU A 223 17.25 3.23 1.22
CA GLU A 223 15.89 2.91 0.76
C GLU A 223 14.92 2.48 1.87
N LEU A 224 15.40 2.39 3.09
CA LEU A 224 14.61 2.09 4.30
C LEU A 224 14.32 3.32 5.16
N GLN A 225 14.77 4.52 4.74
CA GLN A 225 14.58 5.76 5.50
C GLN A 225 13.80 6.79 4.70
N ALA A 226 12.86 7.48 5.35
CA ALA A 226 12.18 8.64 4.77
C ALA A 226 13.17 9.77 4.53
N PRO A 227 12.95 10.63 3.50
CA PRO A 227 13.65 11.89 3.40
C PRO A 227 13.53 12.70 4.70
N ALA A 228 14.64 13.21 5.20
CA ALA A 228 14.68 13.99 6.46
C ALA A 228 13.72 15.20 6.47
N SER A 229 13.33 15.68 5.29
CA SER A 229 12.36 16.77 5.11
C SER A 229 10.94 16.44 5.61
N TRP A 230 10.62 15.18 5.91
CA TRP A 230 9.29 14.77 6.34
C TRP A 230 9.15 14.62 7.86
N GLY A 231 10.22 14.83 8.62
CA GLY A 231 10.24 14.59 10.05
C GLY A 231 10.08 13.10 10.44
N ILE A 232 10.12 12.20 9.48
CA ILE A 232 9.97 10.76 9.66
C ILE A 232 11.32 10.14 9.39
N SER A 233 11.96 9.58 10.40
CA SER A 233 13.33 9.06 10.31
C SER A 233 13.43 7.63 9.76
N ILE A 234 12.32 6.91 9.60
CA ILE A 234 12.34 5.50 9.17
C ILE A 234 11.16 5.23 8.23
N MET A 235 11.45 4.81 7.01
CA MET A 235 10.46 4.16 6.14
C MET A 235 10.62 2.66 6.25
N ASN A 236 9.67 2.01 6.88
CA ASN A 236 9.59 0.56 6.88
C ASN A 236 9.06 0.10 5.51
N VAL A 237 9.94 -0.21 4.57
CA VAL A 237 9.54 -0.66 3.22
C VAL A 237 9.77 -2.14 3.07
N GLY A 238 8.68 -2.88 3.05
CA GLY A 238 8.60 -4.28 2.71
C GLY A 238 8.14 -4.49 1.26
N PHE A 239 7.56 -5.63 0.99
CA PHE A 239 7.01 -5.98 -0.31
C PHE A 239 6.06 -7.17 -0.22
N ARG A 240 5.24 -7.33 -1.25
CA ARG A 240 4.56 -8.59 -1.56
C ARG A 240 4.84 -9.00 -3.00
N CYS A 241 4.76 -10.29 -3.28
CA CYS A 241 4.91 -10.78 -4.63
C CYS A 241 3.55 -11.03 -5.27
N VAL A 242 3.52 -10.92 -6.59
CA VAL A 242 2.42 -11.40 -7.43
C VAL A 242 2.92 -12.50 -8.34
N ALA A 243 2.00 -13.33 -8.82
CA ALA A 243 2.28 -14.35 -9.83
C ALA A 243 1.24 -14.27 -10.95
N THR A 244 1.67 -14.48 -12.19
CA THR A 244 0.76 -14.63 -13.32
C THR A 244 0.18 -16.04 -13.33
N PRO A 245 -1.15 -16.23 -13.30
CA PRO A 245 -1.76 -17.56 -13.36
C PRO A 245 -1.52 -18.22 -14.72
N GLY A 246 -1.34 -19.52 -14.74
CA GLY A 246 -1.57 -20.33 -15.94
C GLY A 246 -0.39 -20.65 -16.85
N GLN A 247 0.84 -20.70 -16.34
CA GLN A 247 1.95 -21.44 -16.99
C GLN A 247 2.50 -22.47 -16.00
N TYR A 248 1.74 -23.51 -15.79
CA TYR A 248 2.17 -24.74 -15.11
C TYR A 248 2.58 -25.77 -16.15
#